data_4c31177753d751cc93bd9d0b9bea942d
#
_entry.id   4c31177753d751cc93bd9d0b9bea942d
#
_cell.length_a   1.000
_cell.length_b   1.000
_cell.length_c   1.000
_cell.angle_alpha   90.00
_cell.angle_beta   90.00
_cell.angle_gamma   90.00
#
_symmetry.space_group_name_H-M   'P 1'
#
loop_
_entity.id
_entity.type
_entity.pdbx_description
1 polymer ?
#
loop_
_entity_poly.entity_id
_entity_poly.type
_entity_poly.pdbx_seq_one_letter_code
_entity_poly.pdbx_strand_id
1 'polypeptide(L)'
;MSDEQTFDQTDPLIGLLVDERYRVTRRLARGGMATVYIAQDERLDRPVALKVMHPHLADSEDFVARFRREARSAARIVHPGVVSVFDQGVVTGQGFLVMELIDGTNLRQLLRAQGAFTIPQALRYTTDILEALRAAHRVGVIHRDIKPENILIPTDGPAKVTDFGLARAASEVSMSSTGNMLGTVAYIAPEIATTAQADARSDIYSVGIMLYEMLTGSVPWAGESPLQIATHHV
;
A
#
# COMPACT_ATOMS: atom_id res chain seq x y z
N MET A 1 5.81 -27.74 12.57
CA MET A 1 7.24 -27.71 12.22
C MET A 1 7.50 -26.34 11.63
N SER A 2 8.28 -25.55 12.36
CA SER A 2 8.46 -24.11 12.19
C SER A 2 9.29 -23.83 10.95
N ASP A 3 8.71 -23.09 9.97
CA ASP A 3 9.51 -22.44 8.94
C ASP A 3 10.27 -21.28 9.61
N GLU A 4 11.48 -21.58 10.05
CA GLU A 4 12.50 -20.58 10.33
C GLU A 4 12.84 -19.87 9.03
N GLN A 5 12.20 -18.70 8.82
CA GLN A 5 12.61 -17.77 7.77
C GLN A 5 14.06 -17.38 8.05
N THR A 6 14.94 -17.88 7.21
CA THR A 6 16.36 -17.54 7.19
C THR A 6 16.48 -16.02 7.06
N PHE A 7 16.87 -15.37 8.15
CA PHE A 7 17.11 -13.93 8.18
C PHE A 7 18.24 -13.62 7.19
N ASP A 8 17.93 -12.83 6.18
CA ASP A 8 18.90 -12.33 5.21
C ASP A 8 19.84 -11.33 5.93
N GLN A 9 20.97 -11.85 6.44
CA GLN A 9 22.01 -11.08 7.14
C GLN A 9 22.71 -10.06 6.22
N THR A 10 22.30 -9.94 4.96
CA THR A 10 22.91 -9.05 3.96
C THR A 10 22.15 -7.73 3.76
N ASP A 11 21.00 -7.52 4.43
CA ASP A 11 20.26 -6.26 4.30
C ASP A 11 20.93 -5.16 5.15
N PRO A 12 21.51 -4.11 4.51
CA PRO A 12 22.35 -3.13 5.19
C PRO A 12 21.59 -2.26 6.18
N LEU A 13 20.27 -2.26 6.16
CA LEU A 13 19.48 -1.46 7.09
C LEU A 13 19.16 -2.19 8.40
N ILE A 14 19.25 -3.53 8.43
CA ILE A 14 18.98 -4.29 9.66
C ILE A 14 20.03 -3.97 10.73
N GLY A 15 19.56 -3.60 11.92
CA GLY A 15 20.40 -3.17 13.05
C GLY A 15 20.73 -1.66 13.06
N LEU A 16 20.51 -0.94 11.95
CA LEU A 16 20.74 0.51 11.93
C LEU A 16 19.68 1.27 12.74
N LEU A 17 20.11 2.40 13.28
CA LEU A 17 19.25 3.38 13.92
C LEU A 17 18.92 4.49 12.91
N VAL A 18 17.72 4.49 12.39
CA VAL A 18 17.23 5.48 11.42
C VAL A 18 16.72 6.71 12.19
N ASP A 19 17.15 7.90 11.75
CA ASP A 19 16.76 9.20 12.33
C ASP A 19 17.01 9.28 13.85
N GLU A 20 18.09 8.64 14.33
CA GLU A 20 18.46 8.56 15.76
C GLU A 20 17.31 8.08 16.67
N ARG A 21 16.34 7.32 16.09
CA ARG A 21 15.11 6.94 16.79
C ARG A 21 14.59 5.56 16.45
N TYR A 22 14.64 5.15 15.19
CA TYR A 22 13.97 3.91 14.74
C TYR A 22 14.99 2.82 14.48
N ARG A 23 15.14 1.86 15.39
CA ARG A 23 16.04 0.73 15.24
C ARG A 23 15.40 -0.34 14.37
N VAL A 24 15.97 -0.56 13.20
CA VAL A 24 15.49 -1.57 12.24
C VAL A 24 15.79 -2.96 12.79
N THR A 25 14.75 -3.80 12.95
CA THR A 25 14.90 -5.13 13.53
C THR A 25 14.86 -6.25 12.49
N ARG A 26 13.91 -6.16 11.54
CA ARG A 26 13.81 -7.14 10.45
C ARG A 26 13.05 -6.58 9.24
N ARG A 27 13.29 -7.17 8.08
CA ARG A 27 12.52 -6.88 6.87
C ARG A 27 11.15 -7.57 6.95
N LEU A 28 10.08 -6.82 6.65
CA LEU A 28 8.71 -7.32 6.60
C LEU A 28 8.30 -7.66 5.16
N ALA A 29 8.57 -6.76 4.21
CA ALA A 29 8.22 -6.95 2.81
C ALA A 29 9.13 -6.12 1.90
N ARG A 30 9.28 -6.56 0.63
CA ARG A 30 9.96 -5.79 -0.42
C ARG A 30 9.02 -5.63 -1.60
N GLY A 31 8.69 -4.38 -1.94
CA GLY A 31 7.90 -4.01 -3.11
C GLY A 31 8.77 -3.40 -4.22
N GLY A 32 8.15 -2.96 -5.30
CA GLY A 32 8.85 -2.34 -6.43
C GLY A 32 9.49 -0.99 -6.12
N MET A 33 8.93 -0.22 -5.17
CA MET A 33 9.34 1.15 -4.87
C MET A 33 9.97 1.32 -3.50
N ALA A 34 9.70 0.41 -2.58
CA ALA A 34 10.12 0.50 -1.20
C ALA A 34 10.29 -0.87 -0.58
N THR A 35 11.08 -0.91 0.47
CA THR A 35 11.14 -2.04 1.40
C THR A 35 10.52 -1.63 2.72
N VAL A 36 9.69 -2.50 3.29
CA VAL A 36 9.06 -2.30 4.60
C VAL A 36 9.78 -3.14 5.64
N TYR A 37 10.13 -2.51 6.74
CA TYR A 37 10.80 -3.13 7.89
C TYR A 37 9.93 -3.03 9.13
N ILE A 38 10.17 -3.91 10.08
CA ILE A 38 9.80 -3.66 11.48
C ILE A 38 10.95 -2.93 12.12
N ALA A 39 10.62 -1.85 12.84
CA ALA A 39 11.58 -1.09 13.63
C ALA A 39 11.04 -0.85 15.04
N GLN A 40 11.93 -0.66 16.01
CA GLN A 40 11.60 -0.21 17.36
C GLN A 40 11.75 1.31 17.43
N ASP A 41 10.69 2.03 17.76
CA ASP A 41 10.74 3.44 18.14
C ASP A 41 11.34 3.54 19.55
N GLU A 42 12.64 3.84 19.66
CA GLU A 42 13.36 3.86 20.95
C GLU A 42 12.90 5.00 21.89
N ARG A 43 12.19 6.03 21.36
CA ARG A 43 11.67 7.13 22.19
C ARG A 43 10.34 6.81 22.85
N LEU A 44 9.48 6.05 22.15
CA LEU A 44 8.15 5.69 22.61
C LEU A 44 8.02 4.22 23.01
N ASP A 45 9.13 3.47 22.94
CA ASP A 45 9.23 2.05 23.26
C ASP A 45 8.10 1.20 22.64
N ARG A 46 7.93 1.32 21.33
CA ARG A 46 6.91 0.59 20.58
C ARG A 46 7.41 0.12 19.22
N PRO A 47 6.92 -1.03 18.72
CA PRO A 47 7.21 -1.46 17.36
C PRO A 47 6.42 -0.60 16.35
N VAL A 48 7.05 -0.35 15.19
CA VAL A 48 6.47 0.42 14.08
C VAL A 48 6.81 -0.26 12.74
N ALA A 49 6.04 0.03 11.71
CA ALA A 49 6.40 -0.27 10.33
C ALA A 49 7.21 0.90 9.75
N LEU A 50 8.40 0.61 9.25
CA LEU A 50 9.29 1.57 8.61
C LEU A 50 9.38 1.25 7.11
N LYS A 51 8.79 2.09 6.27
CA LYS A 51 8.83 1.98 4.81
C LYS A 51 9.94 2.86 4.27
N VAL A 52 10.97 2.26 3.67
CA VAL A 52 12.14 2.97 3.11
C VAL A 52 12.09 2.87 1.59
N MET A 53 12.15 4.01 0.91
CA MET A 53 12.13 4.10 -0.55
C MET A 53 13.42 3.56 -1.15
N HIS A 54 13.35 2.96 -2.34
CA HIS A 54 14.53 2.45 -3.01
C HIS A 54 15.44 3.60 -3.48
N PRO A 55 16.78 3.41 -3.50
CA PRO A 55 17.75 4.46 -3.83
C PRO A 55 17.49 5.17 -5.16
N HIS A 56 17.13 4.42 -6.22
CA HIS A 56 16.89 4.97 -7.56
C HIS A 56 15.74 5.99 -7.63
N LEU A 57 14.88 6.05 -6.61
CA LEU A 57 13.81 7.05 -6.49
C LEU A 57 14.28 8.32 -5.78
N ALA A 58 15.38 8.24 -5.03
CA ALA A 58 15.94 9.35 -4.27
C ALA A 58 16.63 10.38 -5.18
N ASP A 59 17.06 9.99 -6.39
CA ASP A 59 17.73 10.86 -7.37
C ASP A 59 16.79 11.91 -7.98
N SER A 60 15.47 11.76 -7.81
CA SER A 60 14.47 12.71 -8.29
C SER A 60 13.99 13.62 -7.16
N GLU A 61 14.40 14.90 -7.18
CA GLU A 61 13.93 15.92 -6.23
C GLU A 61 12.41 16.05 -6.25
N ASP A 62 11.80 15.98 -7.44
CA ASP A 62 10.36 16.03 -7.63
C ASP A 62 9.65 14.84 -6.96
N PHE A 63 10.25 13.64 -7.02
CA PHE A 63 9.72 12.46 -6.35
C PHE A 63 9.76 12.65 -4.84
N VAL A 64 10.88 13.09 -4.28
CA VAL A 64 11.05 13.31 -2.83
C VAL A 64 10.08 14.38 -2.33
N ALA A 65 9.91 15.49 -3.08
CA ALA A 65 8.96 16.54 -2.72
C ALA A 65 7.50 16.04 -2.73
N ARG A 66 7.10 15.25 -3.75
CA ARG A 66 5.79 14.62 -3.82
C ARG A 66 5.57 13.63 -2.70
N PHE A 67 6.53 12.73 -2.45
CA PHE A 67 6.47 11.77 -1.35
C PHE A 67 6.21 12.45 0.00
N ARG A 68 6.97 13.52 0.31
CA ARG A 68 6.76 14.29 1.54
C ARG A 68 5.38 14.93 1.62
N ARG A 69 4.85 15.43 0.51
CA ARG A 69 3.51 16.04 0.46
C ARG A 69 2.43 14.98 0.66
N GLU A 70 2.52 13.84 0.00
CA GLU A 70 1.55 12.74 0.12
C GLU A 70 1.58 12.14 1.53
N ALA A 71 2.75 11.95 2.12
CA ALA A 71 2.89 11.50 3.50
C ALA A 71 2.20 12.45 4.51
N ARG A 72 2.37 13.78 4.34
CA ARG A 72 1.65 14.77 5.16
C ARG A 72 0.14 14.72 4.97
N SER A 73 -0.31 14.44 3.74
CA SER A 73 -1.74 14.31 3.45
C SER A 73 -2.30 13.05 4.11
N ALA A 74 -1.62 11.92 4.00
CA ALA A 74 -1.99 10.67 4.64
C ALA A 74 -2.04 10.78 6.18
N ALA A 75 -1.09 11.50 6.79
CA ALA A 75 -1.06 11.73 8.23
C ALA A 75 -2.27 12.53 8.79
N ARG A 76 -3.05 13.20 7.92
CA ARG A 76 -4.28 13.89 8.32
C ARG A 76 -5.50 12.99 8.44
N ILE A 77 -5.40 11.75 7.94
CA ILE A 77 -6.52 10.81 8.00
C ILE A 77 -6.51 10.12 9.37
N VAL A 78 -7.55 10.33 10.15
CA VAL A 78 -7.73 9.70 11.46
C VAL A 78 -8.96 8.81 11.40
N HIS A 79 -8.76 7.49 11.28
CA HIS A 79 -9.85 6.52 11.22
C HIS A 79 -9.32 5.11 11.59
N PRO A 80 -10.07 4.28 12.33
CA PRO A 80 -9.63 2.94 12.72
C PRO A 80 -9.34 2.00 11.52
N GLY A 81 -10.02 2.19 10.39
CA GLY A 81 -9.80 1.47 9.13
C GLY A 81 -8.67 2.05 8.26
N VAL A 82 -7.84 2.96 8.77
CA VAL A 82 -6.69 3.52 8.04
C VAL A 82 -5.42 3.27 8.84
N VAL A 83 -4.35 2.82 8.17
CA VAL A 83 -3.03 2.69 8.80
C VAL A 83 -2.49 4.08 9.11
N SER A 84 -2.22 4.34 10.38
CA SER A 84 -1.75 5.65 10.85
C SER A 84 -0.33 5.93 10.41
N VAL A 85 -0.07 7.13 9.90
CA VAL A 85 1.27 7.63 9.62
C VAL A 85 1.76 8.41 10.84
N PHE A 86 2.91 8.04 11.38
CA PHE A 86 3.47 8.64 12.60
C PHE A 86 4.57 9.65 12.32
N ASP A 87 5.41 9.38 11.31
CA ASP A 87 6.58 10.20 11.01
C ASP A 87 7.07 10.00 9.58
N GLN A 88 7.94 10.90 9.10
CA GLN A 88 8.64 10.79 7.83
C GLN A 88 9.98 11.49 7.88
N GLY A 89 10.93 11.03 7.10
CA GLY A 89 12.25 11.63 7.04
C GLY A 89 13.07 11.15 5.84
N VAL A 90 14.38 11.37 5.94
CA VAL A 90 15.37 10.91 4.96
C VAL A 90 16.51 10.22 5.70
N VAL A 91 16.86 9.01 5.24
CA VAL A 91 18.03 8.25 5.71
C VAL A 91 18.88 7.88 4.50
N THR A 92 20.17 8.18 4.55
CA THR A 92 21.12 7.91 3.44
C THR A 92 20.65 8.40 2.07
N GLY A 93 19.97 9.57 2.04
CA GLY A 93 19.37 10.13 0.83
C GLY A 93 17.99 9.55 0.46
N GLN A 94 17.56 8.45 1.07
CA GLN A 94 16.29 7.78 0.79
C GLN A 94 15.17 8.29 1.70
N GLY A 95 14.01 8.58 1.12
CA GLY A 95 12.81 8.91 1.90
C GLY A 95 12.33 7.70 2.71
N PHE A 96 11.91 7.93 3.95
CA PHE A 96 11.25 6.91 4.75
C PHE A 96 9.93 7.41 5.35
N LEU A 97 9.05 6.47 5.67
CA LEU A 97 7.76 6.69 6.32
C LEU A 97 7.65 5.73 7.51
N VAL A 98 7.25 6.27 8.65
CA VAL A 98 6.96 5.49 9.87
C VAL A 98 5.46 5.36 10.03
N MET A 99 5.00 4.15 10.18
CA MET A 99 3.57 3.83 10.21
C MET A 99 3.23 2.87 11.35
N GLU A 100 1.95 2.78 11.66
CA GLU A 100 1.37 1.75 12.50
C GLU A 100 1.77 0.36 11.99
N LEU A 101 2.33 -0.46 12.87
CA LEU A 101 2.60 -1.86 12.58
C LEU A 101 1.33 -2.66 12.80
N ILE A 102 0.87 -3.35 11.77
CA ILE A 102 -0.32 -4.19 11.84
C ILE A 102 0.10 -5.65 12.00
N ASP A 103 -0.36 -6.28 13.07
CA ASP A 103 -0.25 -7.73 13.24
C ASP A 103 -1.39 -8.40 12.48
N GLY A 104 -1.05 -9.04 11.36
CA GLY A 104 -2.04 -9.64 10.47
C GLY A 104 -1.47 -9.97 9.09
N THR A 105 -2.36 -10.07 8.13
CA THR A 105 -2.03 -10.37 6.74
C THR A 105 -2.62 -9.30 5.80
N ASN A 106 -2.36 -9.37 4.49
CA ASN A 106 -3.09 -8.54 3.54
C ASN A 106 -4.18 -9.34 2.80
N LEU A 107 -5.13 -8.62 2.22
CA LEU A 107 -6.27 -9.22 1.54
C LEU A 107 -5.84 -10.11 0.35
N ARG A 108 -4.73 -9.77 -0.34
CA ARG A 108 -4.16 -10.59 -1.42
C ARG A 108 -3.72 -11.96 -0.92
N GLN A 109 -3.05 -12.01 0.23
CA GLN A 109 -2.62 -13.27 0.84
C GLN A 109 -3.82 -14.12 1.25
N LEU A 110 -4.87 -13.51 1.81
CA LEU A 110 -6.11 -14.21 2.14
C LEU A 110 -6.80 -14.77 0.90
N LEU A 111 -6.94 -13.98 -0.18
CA LEU A 111 -7.53 -14.43 -1.44
C LEU A 111 -6.75 -15.60 -2.05
N ARG A 112 -5.42 -15.56 -1.99
CA ARG A 112 -4.58 -16.68 -2.47
C ARG A 112 -4.75 -17.95 -1.62
N ALA A 113 -4.93 -17.80 -0.30
CA ALA A 113 -5.05 -18.93 0.61
C ALA A 113 -6.45 -19.57 0.61
N GLN A 114 -7.51 -18.76 0.48
CA GLN A 114 -8.89 -19.18 0.66
C GLN A 114 -9.69 -19.26 -0.67
N GLY A 115 -9.22 -18.58 -1.73
CA GLY A 115 -10.03 -18.37 -2.94
C GLY A 115 -11.15 -17.36 -2.68
N ALA A 116 -12.32 -17.60 -3.29
CA ALA A 116 -13.50 -16.75 -3.10
C ALA A 116 -13.99 -16.75 -1.64
N PHE A 117 -14.44 -15.59 -1.20
CA PHE A 117 -15.01 -15.41 0.14
C PHE A 117 -16.52 -15.66 0.16
N THR A 118 -17.06 -15.93 1.34
CA THR A 118 -18.50 -15.90 1.54
C THR A 118 -19.03 -14.46 1.40
N ILE A 119 -20.29 -14.32 1.00
CA ILE A 119 -20.92 -13.01 0.83
C ILE A 119 -20.81 -12.15 2.10
N PRO A 120 -21.11 -12.65 3.32
CA PRO A 120 -20.96 -11.86 4.53
C PRO A 120 -19.51 -11.38 4.78
N GLN A 121 -18.51 -12.22 4.48
CA GLN A 121 -17.11 -11.88 4.64
C GLN A 121 -16.66 -10.79 3.65
N ALA A 122 -17.02 -10.94 2.36
CA ALA A 122 -16.73 -9.95 1.33
C ALA A 122 -17.39 -8.60 1.64
N LEU A 123 -18.66 -8.59 2.08
CA LEU A 123 -19.38 -7.37 2.45
C LEU A 123 -18.77 -6.68 3.68
N ARG A 124 -18.32 -7.45 4.68
CA ARG A 124 -17.65 -6.87 5.86
C ARG A 124 -16.39 -6.12 5.43
N TYR A 125 -15.47 -6.74 4.69
CA TYR A 125 -14.25 -6.08 4.25
C TYR A 125 -14.54 -4.88 3.34
N THR A 126 -15.52 -5.01 2.43
CA THR A 126 -15.93 -3.89 1.57
C THR A 126 -16.43 -2.70 2.39
N THR A 127 -17.24 -2.95 3.43
CA THR A 127 -17.76 -1.90 4.31
C THR A 127 -16.62 -1.20 5.05
N ASP A 128 -15.69 -1.95 5.65
CA ASP A 128 -14.54 -1.39 6.36
C ASP A 128 -13.69 -0.48 5.43
N ILE A 129 -13.45 -0.94 4.19
CA ILE A 129 -12.67 -0.19 3.18
C ILE A 129 -13.41 1.10 2.77
N LEU A 130 -14.72 1.03 2.51
CA LEU A 130 -15.52 2.20 2.14
C LEU A 130 -15.59 3.24 3.26
N GLU A 131 -15.66 2.82 4.53
CA GLU A 131 -15.58 3.72 5.68
C GLU A 131 -14.23 4.42 5.78
N ALA A 132 -13.13 3.69 5.56
CA ALA A 132 -11.78 4.25 5.52
C ALA A 132 -11.63 5.27 4.38
N LEU A 133 -12.10 4.94 3.17
CA LEU A 133 -12.09 5.85 2.01
C LEU A 133 -12.95 7.08 2.25
N ARG A 134 -14.12 6.93 2.85
CA ARG A 134 -14.97 8.06 3.24
C ARG A 134 -14.23 9.03 4.16
N ALA A 135 -13.47 8.53 5.14
CA ALA A 135 -12.67 9.37 6.03
C ALA A 135 -11.56 10.11 5.27
N ALA A 136 -10.87 9.46 4.35
CA ALA A 136 -9.82 10.05 3.52
C ALA A 136 -10.37 11.12 2.56
N HIS A 137 -11.46 10.81 1.85
CA HIS A 137 -12.09 11.72 0.90
C HIS A 137 -12.60 13.00 1.56
N ARG A 138 -13.10 12.93 2.82
CA ARG A 138 -13.52 14.12 3.59
C ARG A 138 -12.40 15.13 3.82
N VAL A 139 -11.15 14.68 3.91
CA VAL A 139 -9.98 15.55 4.08
C VAL A 139 -9.25 15.82 2.75
N GLY A 140 -9.89 15.45 1.62
CA GLY A 140 -9.40 15.70 0.26
C GLY A 140 -8.27 14.75 -0.18
N VAL A 141 -8.13 13.58 0.47
CA VAL A 141 -7.13 12.57 0.11
C VAL A 141 -7.79 11.46 -0.72
N ILE A 142 -7.29 11.23 -1.93
CA ILE A 142 -7.70 10.16 -2.84
C ILE A 142 -6.59 9.13 -2.85
N HIS A 143 -6.95 7.84 -2.78
CA HIS A 143 -5.98 6.75 -2.66
C HIS A 143 -5.26 6.44 -3.98
N ARG A 144 -6.00 6.30 -5.09
CA ARG A 144 -5.54 6.07 -6.47
C ARG A 144 -4.93 4.69 -6.77
N ASP A 145 -4.76 3.83 -5.78
CA ASP A 145 -4.17 2.49 -5.93
C ASP A 145 -4.85 1.50 -4.98
N ILE A 146 -6.19 1.49 -4.96
CA ILE A 146 -6.96 0.51 -4.18
C ILE A 146 -6.81 -0.86 -4.84
N LYS A 147 -6.25 -1.80 -4.08
CA LYS A 147 -6.04 -3.20 -4.47
C LYS A 147 -5.84 -4.07 -3.23
N PRO A 148 -6.00 -5.40 -3.32
CA PRO A 148 -5.90 -6.29 -2.16
C PRO A 148 -4.57 -6.24 -1.41
N GLU A 149 -3.47 -5.90 -2.08
CA GLU A 149 -2.15 -5.73 -1.45
C GLU A 149 -2.11 -4.56 -0.45
N ASN A 150 -2.94 -3.52 -0.68
CA ASN A 150 -3.00 -2.31 0.14
C ASN A 150 -4.12 -2.36 1.20
N ILE A 151 -4.73 -3.53 1.40
CA ILE A 151 -5.73 -3.78 2.45
C ILE A 151 -5.13 -4.76 3.45
N LEU A 152 -4.86 -4.29 4.66
CA LEU A 152 -4.37 -5.10 5.76
C LEU A 152 -5.54 -5.64 6.57
N ILE A 153 -5.47 -6.90 6.94
CA ILE A 153 -6.47 -7.60 7.74
C ILE A 153 -5.80 -7.93 9.08
N PRO A 154 -6.04 -7.10 10.11
CA PRO A 154 -5.52 -7.36 11.44
C PRO A 154 -6.08 -8.66 12.03
N THR A 155 -5.37 -9.25 12.99
CA THR A 155 -5.90 -10.35 13.82
C THR A 155 -7.13 -9.91 14.60
N ASP A 156 -7.17 -8.64 15.02
CA ASP A 156 -8.30 -8.01 15.70
C ASP A 156 -8.68 -6.68 15.05
N GLY A 157 -10.00 -6.40 14.96
CA GLY A 157 -10.53 -5.14 14.46
C GLY A 157 -10.92 -5.12 12.98
N PRO A 158 -11.17 -3.94 12.40
CA PRO A 158 -11.59 -3.76 11.02
C PRO A 158 -10.41 -3.92 10.05
N ALA A 159 -10.71 -4.20 8.79
CA ALA A 159 -9.73 -4.08 7.72
C ALA A 159 -9.18 -2.65 7.65
N LYS A 160 -7.89 -2.52 7.34
CA LYS A 160 -7.20 -1.23 7.28
C LYS A 160 -6.63 -0.96 5.90
N VAL A 161 -6.89 0.22 5.37
CA VAL A 161 -6.30 0.71 4.11
C VAL A 161 -4.95 1.34 4.42
N THR A 162 -3.92 0.94 3.66
CA THR A 162 -2.55 1.47 3.76
C THR A 162 -2.13 2.14 2.45
N ASP A 163 -1.04 2.89 2.46
CA ASP A 163 -0.38 3.47 1.28
C ASP A 163 -1.19 4.58 0.55
N PHE A 164 -1.98 5.36 1.30
CA PHE A 164 -2.69 6.51 0.75
C PHE A 164 -1.74 7.48 0.02
N GLY A 165 -2.09 7.80 -1.23
CA GLY A 165 -1.45 8.85 -2.04
C GLY A 165 -0.06 8.50 -2.61
N LEU A 166 0.65 7.51 -2.08
CA LEU A 166 2.03 7.20 -2.49
C LEU A 166 2.15 6.73 -3.95
N ALA A 167 1.08 6.21 -4.54
CA ALA A 167 1.05 5.77 -5.93
C ALA A 167 1.29 6.90 -6.93
N ARG A 168 0.85 8.14 -6.65
CA ARG A 168 1.09 9.28 -7.54
C ARG A 168 2.56 9.68 -7.62
N ALA A 169 3.28 9.59 -6.51
CA ALA A 169 4.72 9.83 -6.52
C ALA A 169 5.46 8.82 -7.40
N ALA A 170 4.89 7.62 -7.55
CA ALA A 170 5.48 6.49 -8.23
C ALA A 170 5.08 6.33 -9.70
N SER A 171 3.85 6.68 -10.08
CA SER A 171 3.31 6.41 -11.43
C SER A 171 4.05 7.14 -12.54
N GLU A 172 4.57 8.34 -12.28
CA GLU A 172 5.34 9.09 -13.27
C GLU A 172 6.76 8.54 -13.48
N VAL A 173 7.31 7.82 -12.48
CA VAL A 173 8.64 7.19 -12.57
C VAL A 173 8.53 5.74 -13.09
N SER A 174 7.42 5.05 -12.83
CA SER A 174 7.24 3.62 -13.15
C SER A 174 6.75 3.33 -14.57
N MET A 175 6.48 4.34 -15.41
CA MET A 175 6.14 4.09 -16.82
C MET A 175 7.27 3.40 -17.60
N SER A 176 8.45 3.22 -16.98
CA SER A 176 9.63 2.58 -17.58
C SER A 176 9.95 1.17 -17.08
N SER A 177 9.23 0.61 -16.09
CA SER A 177 9.54 -0.74 -15.55
C SER A 177 8.35 -1.70 -15.64
N THR A 178 8.46 -2.63 -16.57
CA THR A 178 7.42 -3.55 -17.09
C THR A 178 6.92 -4.66 -16.14
N GLY A 179 7.53 -4.88 -14.98
CA GLY A 179 7.24 -6.08 -14.17
C GLY A 179 6.11 -5.99 -13.16
N ASN A 180 5.87 -4.82 -12.53
CA ASN A 180 4.87 -4.64 -11.46
C ASN A 180 3.54 -4.01 -11.94
N MET A 181 3.45 -3.66 -13.20
CA MET A 181 2.31 -2.93 -13.77
C MET A 181 1.06 -3.80 -13.95
N LEU A 182 1.23 -5.10 -14.22
CA LEU A 182 0.12 -6.03 -14.46
C LEU A 182 -0.85 -6.14 -13.28
N GLY A 183 -0.35 -6.21 -12.04
CA GLY A 183 -1.21 -6.36 -10.85
C GLY A 183 -2.02 -5.10 -10.51
N THR A 184 -1.47 -3.91 -10.74
CA THR A 184 -2.14 -2.63 -10.44
C THR A 184 -3.21 -2.29 -11.48
N VAL A 185 -2.98 -2.60 -12.75
CA VAL A 185 -3.89 -2.29 -13.85
C VAL A 185 -5.22 -3.05 -13.75
N ALA A 186 -5.24 -4.21 -13.06
CA ALA A 186 -6.45 -4.99 -12.88
C ALA A 186 -7.57 -4.29 -12.08
N TYR A 187 -7.26 -3.20 -11.37
CA TYR A 187 -8.20 -2.43 -10.54
C TYR A 187 -8.35 -0.98 -10.99
N ILE A 188 -7.74 -0.61 -12.12
CA ILE A 188 -7.68 0.78 -12.58
C ILE A 188 -9.07 1.28 -12.97
N ALA A 189 -9.43 2.48 -12.54
CA ALA A 189 -10.66 3.11 -12.99
C ALA A 189 -10.51 3.64 -14.43
N PRO A 190 -11.59 3.62 -15.26
CA PRO A 190 -11.53 4.00 -16.67
C PRO A 190 -11.01 5.43 -16.88
N GLU A 191 -11.36 6.38 -16.02
CA GLU A 191 -10.87 7.76 -16.12
C GLU A 191 -9.37 7.86 -15.85
N ILE A 192 -8.79 7.00 -14.99
CA ILE A 192 -7.34 6.96 -14.77
C ILE A 192 -6.64 6.38 -16.01
N ALA A 193 -7.22 5.33 -16.62
CA ALA A 193 -6.66 4.73 -17.82
C ALA A 193 -6.66 5.67 -19.02
N THR A 194 -7.66 6.57 -19.15
CA THR A 194 -7.86 7.44 -20.31
C THR A 194 -7.25 8.82 -20.13
N THR A 195 -7.37 9.42 -18.94
CA THR A 195 -7.00 10.83 -18.71
C THR A 195 -5.93 11.04 -17.66
N ALA A 196 -5.49 9.98 -16.99
CA ALA A 196 -4.59 10.02 -15.82
C ALA A 196 -5.15 10.88 -14.66
N GLN A 197 -6.43 11.24 -14.67
CA GLN A 197 -7.07 12.00 -13.61
C GLN A 197 -7.88 11.09 -12.70
N ALA A 198 -7.61 11.16 -11.40
CA ALA A 198 -8.30 10.38 -10.38
C ALA A 198 -9.11 11.30 -9.47
N ASP A 199 -10.32 10.90 -9.15
CA ASP A 199 -11.14 11.49 -8.10
C ASP A 199 -11.62 10.40 -7.09
N ALA A 200 -12.49 10.77 -6.15
CA ALA A 200 -13.01 9.84 -5.15
C ALA A 200 -13.76 8.64 -5.78
N ARG A 201 -14.36 8.82 -6.96
CA ARG A 201 -15.09 7.75 -7.67
C ARG A 201 -14.15 6.70 -8.22
N SER A 202 -12.91 7.07 -8.56
CA SER A 202 -11.89 6.13 -9.02
C SER A 202 -11.55 5.09 -7.94
N ASP A 203 -11.46 5.50 -6.67
CA ASP A 203 -11.26 4.58 -5.56
C ASP A 203 -12.48 3.64 -5.39
N ILE A 204 -13.71 4.16 -5.55
CA ILE A 204 -14.93 3.36 -5.45
C ILE A 204 -15.03 2.32 -6.57
N TYR A 205 -14.62 2.69 -7.81
CA TYR A 205 -14.53 1.74 -8.90
C TYR A 205 -13.59 0.57 -8.56
N SER A 206 -12.38 0.89 -8.06
CA SER A 206 -11.39 -0.13 -7.66
C SER A 206 -11.92 -1.04 -6.54
N VAL A 207 -12.70 -0.50 -5.58
CA VAL A 207 -13.41 -1.31 -4.57
C VAL A 207 -14.41 -2.25 -5.22
N GLY A 208 -15.14 -1.81 -6.25
CA GLY A 208 -16.08 -2.67 -7.00
C GLY A 208 -15.38 -3.86 -7.66
N ILE A 209 -14.24 -3.63 -8.33
CA ILE A 209 -13.42 -4.70 -8.92
C ILE A 209 -12.90 -5.66 -7.84
N MET A 210 -12.45 -5.13 -6.70
CA MET A 210 -11.97 -5.94 -5.59
C MET A 210 -13.09 -6.76 -4.93
N LEU A 211 -14.32 -6.21 -4.82
CA LEU A 211 -15.50 -6.95 -4.35
C LEU A 211 -15.84 -8.10 -5.31
N TYR A 212 -15.80 -7.85 -6.62
CA TYR A 212 -15.98 -8.90 -7.62
C TYR A 212 -14.96 -10.03 -7.40
N GLU A 213 -13.66 -9.70 -7.26
CA GLU A 213 -12.62 -10.70 -7.01
C GLU A 213 -12.86 -11.45 -5.69
N MET A 214 -13.24 -10.76 -4.61
CA MET A 214 -13.56 -11.42 -3.34
C MET A 214 -14.70 -12.44 -3.47
N LEU A 215 -15.71 -12.18 -4.32
CA LEU A 215 -16.86 -13.05 -4.49
C LEU A 215 -16.62 -14.20 -5.47
N THR A 216 -15.75 -14.01 -6.47
CA THR A 216 -15.53 -14.97 -7.56
C THR A 216 -14.18 -15.69 -7.49
N GLY A 217 -13.22 -15.16 -6.72
CA GLY A 217 -11.84 -15.65 -6.65
C GLY A 217 -10.94 -15.17 -7.79
N SER A 218 -11.44 -14.36 -8.72
CA SER A 218 -10.67 -13.82 -9.84
C SER A 218 -11.12 -12.42 -10.22
N VAL A 219 -10.22 -11.62 -10.79
CA VAL A 219 -10.57 -10.30 -11.34
C VAL A 219 -11.48 -10.44 -12.56
N PRO A 220 -12.37 -9.46 -12.86
CA PRO A 220 -13.28 -9.53 -14.00
C PRO A 220 -12.57 -9.50 -15.37
N TRP A 221 -11.42 -8.83 -15.42
CA TRP A 221 -10.64 -8.65 -16.65
C TRP A 221 -9.25 -9.25 -16.49
N ALA A 222 -8.91 -10.18 -17.37
CA ALA A 222 -7.56 -10.75 -17.52
C ALA A 222 -7.04 -10.44 -18.93
N GLY A 223 -5.71 -10.35 -19.09
CA GLY A 223 -5.09 -10.08 -20.38
C GLY A 223 -3.59 -10.36 -20.33
N GLU A 224 -2.99 -10.50 -21.51
CA GLU A 224 -1.55 -10.78 -21.64
C GLU A 224 -0.67 -9.53 -21.45
N SER A 225 -1.28 -8.34 -21.51
CA SER A 225 -0.57 -7.07 -21.33
C SER A 225 -1.38 -6.08 -20.48
N PRO A 226 -0.67 -5.14 -19.79
CA PRO A 226 -1.33 -4.06 -19.04
C PRO A 226 -2.29 -3.21 -19.91
N LEU A 227 -1.92 -2.95 -21.15
CA LEU A 227 -2.74 -2.17 -22.08
C LEU A 227 -4.05 -2.89 -22.41
N GLN A 228 -3.98 -4.20 -22.65
CA GLN A 228 -5.17 -5.01 -22.91
C GLN A 228 -6.13 -5.00 -21.72
N ILE A 229 -5.61 -5.18 -20.50
CA ILE A 229 -6.42 -5.11 -19.28
C ILE A 229 -7.04 -3.72 -19.13
N ALA A 230 -6.25 -2.65 -19.30
CA ALA A 230 -6.76 -1.27 -19.21
C ALA A 230 -7.88 -0.99 -20.21
N THR A 231 -7.81 -1.54 -21.44
CA THR A 231 -8.83 -1.36 -22.46
C THR A 231 -10.18 -2.03 -22.08
N HIS A 232 -10.15 -3.09 -21.28
CA HIS A 232 -11.38 -3.72 -20.79
C HIS A 232 -12.12 -2.91 -19.73
N HIS A 233 -11.44 -1.96 -19.08
CA HIS A 233 -12.04 -1.06 -18.09
C HIS A 233 -12.69 0.18 -18.72
N VAL A 234 -12.40 0.47 -20.01
CA VAL A 234 -12.92 1.60 -20.77
C VAL A 234 -14.08 1.20 -21.66
#